data_194dcf9a6c69bed62f264aa07d5747be
#
_entry.id   194dcf9a6c69bed62f264aa07d5747be
#
_cell.length_a   1.000
_cell.length_b   1.000
_cell.length_c   1.000
_cell.angle_alpha   90.00
_cell.angle_beta   90.00
_cell.angle_gamma   90.00
#
_symmetry.space_group_name_H-M   'P 1'
#
loop_
_entity.id
_entity.type
_entity.pdbx_description
1 polymer ?
#
loop_
_entity_poly.entity_id
_entity_poly.type
_entity_poly.pdbx_seq_one_letter_code
_entity_poly.pdbx_strand_id
1 'polypeptide(L)'
;EITDNVIEVSEYTGHIEMMDGRVKTLHPKIHAGILARRGEDTDVLESMDYKEIDIVVVNLYPFEETIKSGCSFEEAIEKIDIGGPTMIRAAAKNFKDVLVLSDPSDYEEMINEWNSKNGISYEFRKKQATKVFKKMSQYNRSIHQYIDSENDENVIMDLSNPKVLRYGENPHQKAKLYLKDSSQKKNIANADILQGKELSYNNIADSDAAWECLKQFQKPACVIVKHANPCGVGECEDIEIAYRKAFQTDPTSAFGGIIAINRTLESSLAEEILENQFVEVIIAPKFDIDALNVLKKKENIRVLRCDLDGDEVGNQFKVVSGGVLVQDEDTKIISIDDLKVVSDLKPSQEQLDDFMFAWKVVKFVKSNAIVYAKDGQT
;
A
#
# COMPACT_ATOMS: atom_id res chain seq x y z
N GLU A 1 33.30 21.98 3.86
CA GLU A 1 34.65 21.36 4.06
C GLU A 1 34.74 20.90 5.51
N ILE A 2 34.64 19.55 5.71
CA ILE A 2 34.66 18.98 7.07
C ILE A 2 35.97 18.25 7.35
N THR A 3 36.73 17.87 6.29
CA THR A 3 37.99 17.15 6.40
C THR A 3 38.85 17.38 5.16
N ASP A 4 40.20 17.42 5.37
CA ASP A 4 41.19 17.47 4.30
C ASP A 4 41.62 16.06 3.84
N ASN A 5 41.08 15.00 4.47
CA ASN A 5 41.40 13.61 4.14
C ASN A 5 40.43 13.05 3.10
N VAL A 6 40.40 13.66 1.91
CA VAL A 6 39.61 13.21 0.77
C VAL A 6 40.57 12.82 -0.35
N ILE A 7 40.37 11.61 -0.90
CA ILE A 7 41.11 11.11 -2.06
C ILE A 7 40.11 10.84 -3.17
N GLU A 8 40.33 11.45 -4.32
CA GLU A 8 39.50 11.18 -5.50
C GLU A 8 39.69 9.75 -5.99
N VAL A 9 38.62 9.15 -6.51
CA VAL A 9 38.65 7.76 -7.00
C VAL A 9 39.70 7.57 -8.09
N SER A 10 39.84 8.51 -8.99
CA SER A 10 40.86 8.49 -10.04
C SER A 10 42.28 8.52 -9.51
N GLU A 11 42.52 9.30 -8.44
CA GLU A 11 43.80 9.33 -7.75
C GLU A 11 44.07 7.99 -7.03
N TYR A 12 43.09 7.48 -6.30
CA TYR A 12 43.23 6.22 -5.58
C TYR A 12 43.45 5.02 -6.51
N THR A 13 42.73 4.95 -7.63
CA THR A 13 42.86 3.85 -8.58
C THR A 13 44.03 4.01 -9.55
N GLY A 14 44.48 5.23 -9.80
CA GLY A 14 45.42 5.58 -10.88
C GLY A 14 44.77 5.56 -12.27
N HIS A 15 43.43 5.48 -12.36
CA HIS A 15 42.70 5.48 -13.60
C HIS A 15 41.75 6.68 -13.72
N ILE A 16 41.77 7.32 -14.87
CA ILE A 16 40.82 8.40 -15.19
C ILE A 16 39.40 7.86 -15.40
N GLU A 17 38.43 8.69 -15.10
CA GLU A 17 37.04 8.44 -15.45
C GLU A 17 36.87 8.35 -16.97
N MET A 18 36.13 7.37 -17.45
CA MET A 18 35.93 7.08 -18.88
C MET A 18 34.45 7.08 -19.23
N MET A 19 34.15 7.37 -20.53
CA MET A 19 32.81 7.28 -21.10
C MET A 19 31.77 8.10 -20.31
N ASP A 20 32.05 9.36 -20.07
CA ASP A 20 31.20 10.32 -19.36
C ASP A 20 30.74 9.82 -17.98
N GLY A 21 31.62 9.12 -17.25
CA GLY A 21 31.34 8.60 -15.92
C GLY A 21 30.80 7.18 -15.84
N ARG A 22 30.50 6.54 -16.97
CA ARG A 22 30.01 5.15 -16.96
C ARG A 22 31.01 4.16 -16.35
N VAL A 23 32.31 4.45 -16.41
CA VAL A 23 33.38 3.66 -15.80
C VAL A 23 34.23 4.56 -14.90
N LYS A 24 34.01 4.47 -13.60
CA LYS A 24 34.73 5.21 -12.57
C LYS A 24 35.13 4.31 -11.40
N THR A 25 34.12 3.63 -10.80
CA THR A 25 34.29 2.79 -9.61
C THR A 25 34.41 1.29 -9.93
N LEU A 26 34.25 0.90 -11.20
CA LEU A 26 34.41 -0.49 -11.65
C LEU A 26 35.91 -0.83 -11.80
N HIS A 27 36.63 -0.86 -10.69
CA HIS A 27 38.07 -1.07 -10.68
C HIS A 27 38.45 -2.18 -9.66
N PRO A 28 39.39 -3.09 -9.98
CA PRO A 28 39.83 -4.13 -9.06
C PRO A 28 40.28 -3.63 -7.71
N LYS A 29 41.00 -2.49 -7.65
CA LYS A 29 41.49 -1.88 -6.41
C LYS A 29 40.34 -1.54 -5.44
N ILE A 30 39.22 -1.05 -5.93
CA ILE A 30 38.04 -0.74 -5.12
C ILE A 30 37.37 -2.03 -4.67
N HIS A 31 37.07 -2.93 -5.61
CA HIS A 31 36.32 -4.15 -5.30
C HIS A 31 37.12 -5.15 -4.46
N ALA A 32 38.44 -5.22 -4.62
CA ALA A 32 39.29 -6.02 -3.75
C ALA A 32 39.29 -5.48 -2.31
N GLY A 33 39.41 -4.15 -2.13
CA GLY A 33 39.31 -3.54 -0.80
C GLY A 33 37.97 -3.81 -0.09
N ILE A 34 36.87 -3.84 -0.84
CA ILE A 34 35.52 -4.14 -0.30
C ILE A 34 35.34 -5.65 -0.03
N LEU A 35 35.82 -6.51 -0.91
CA LEU A 35 35.53 -7.96 -0.86
C LEU A 35 36.55 -8.76 -0.05
N ALA A 36 37.71 -8.19 0.30
CA ALA A 36 38.73 -8.89 1.06
C ALA A 36 38.22 -9.36 2.41
N ARG A 37 38.47 -10.64 2.71
CA ARG A 37 38.19 -11.25 4.02
C ARG A 37 39.29 -10.83 4.99
N ARG A 38 38.92 -10.16 6.06
CA ARG A 38 39.90 -9.62 7.04
C ARG A 38 40.70 -10.76 7.66
N GLY A 39 42.03 -10.64 7.57
CA GLY A 39 42.98 -11.63 8.08
C GLY A 39 43.21 -12.86 7.19
N GLU A 40 42.41 -13.06 6.11
CA GLU A 40 42.66 -14.12 5.15
C GLU A 40 43.27 -13.60 3.84
N ASP A 41 42.82 -12.45 3.37
CA ASP A 41 43.24 -11.87 2.08
C ASP A 41 44.17 -10.66 2.24
N THR A 42 44.59 -10.32 3.47
CA THR A 42 45.41 -9.14 3.77
C THR A 42 46.74 -9.15 3.01
N ASP A 43 47.46 -10.27 3.00
CA ASP A 43 48.75 -10.40 2.29
C ASP A 43 48.58 -10.14 0.77
N VAL A 44 47.44 -10.53 0.19
CA VAL A 44 47.17 -10.28 -1.23
C VAL A 44 46.97 -8.81 -1.49
N LEU A 45 46.20 -8.10 -0.65
CA LEU A 45 46.00 -6.65 -0.77
C LEU A 45 47.35 -5.90 -0.60
N GLU A 46 48.13 -6.25 0.41
CA GLU A 46 49.45 -5.62 0.67
C GLU A 46 50.38 -5.82 -0.52
N SER A 47 50.43 -7.00 -1.12
CA SER A 47 51.30 -7.27 -2.29
C SER A 47 50.92 -6.41 -3.50
N MET A 48 49.71 -5.91 -3.58
CA MET A 48 49.17 -5.07 -4.67
C MET A 48 49.14 -3.57 -4.30
N ASP A 49 49.52 -3.18 -3.10
CA ASP A 49 49.33 -1.83 -2.53
C ASP A 49 47.84 -1.41 -2.55
N TYR A 50 46.94 -2.35 -2.21
CA TYR A 50 45.51 -2.10 -2.07
C TYR A 50 45.16 -1.99 -0.59
N LYS A 51 44.20 -1.11 -0.28
CA LYS A 51 43.70 -0.93 1.09
C LYS A 51 42.39 -1.60 1.33
N GLU A 52 42.17 -2.06 2.53
CA GLU A 52 40.85 -2.49 3.01
C GLU A 52 39.87 -1.32 3.05
N ILE A 53 38.61 -1.56 2.68
CA ILE A 53 37.53 -0.59 2.74
C ILE A 53 36.53 -1.09 3.76
N ASP A 54 36.31 -0.34 4.83
CA ASP A 54 35.49 -0.76 5.97
C ASP A 54 34.04 -0.31 5.85
N ILE A 55 33.78 0.81 5.17
CA ILE A 55 32.44 1.40 5.03
C ILE A 55 32.23 1.81 3.57
N VAL A 56 31.08 1.40 3.04
CA VAL A 56 30.61 1.78 1.70
C VAL A 56 29.29 2.54 1.85
N VAL A 57 29.27 3.80 1.41
CA VAL A 57 28.08 4.65 1.43
C VAL A 57 27.76 5.04 0.00
N VAL A 58 26.62 4.57 -0.53
CA VAL A 58 26.21 4.85 -1.90
C VAL A 58 24.71 5.08 -1.97
N ASN A 59 24.31 6.24 -2.43
CA ASN A 59 22.93 6.52 -2.84
C ASN A 59 22.83 6.32 -4.35
N LEU A 60 21.98 5.37 -4.77
CA LEU A 60 21.77 5.08 -6.18
C LEU A 60 21.09 6.26 -6.88
N TYR A 61 21.28 6.36 -8.18
CA TYR A 61 20.51 7.32 -8.98
C TYR A 61 19.00 7.02 -8.85
N PRO A 62 18.17 8.07 -8.72
CA PRO A 62 16.71 7.92 -8.49
C PRO A 62 15.99 7.56 -9.78
N PHE A 63 16.19 6.34 -10.28
CA PHE A 63 15.63 5.85 -11.55
C PHE A 63 14.09 5.99 -11.60
N GLU A 64 13.40 5.55 -10.52
CA GLU A 64 11.93 5.62 -10.46
C GLU A 64 11.40 7.06 -10.48
N GLU A 65 12.09 8.00 -9.82
CA GLU A 65 11.71 9.42 -9.84
C GLU A 65 11.92 10.02 -11.23
N THR A 66 12.99 9.60 -11.91
CA THR A 66 13.30 10.05 -13.26
C THR A 66 12.24 9.62 -14.25
N ILE A 67 11.81 8.36 -14.25
CA ILE A 67 10.75 7.89 -15.15
C ILE A 67 9.39 8.53 -14.84
N LYS A 68 9.06 8.75 -13.55
CA LYS A 68 7.84 9.46 -13.13
C LYS A 68 7.81 10.93 -13.58
N SER A 69 8.95 11.56 -13.77
CA SER A 69 9.05 12.95 -14.26
C SER A 69 8.80 13.10 -15.76
N GLY A 70 8.65 12.00 -16.52
CA GLY A 70 8.33 12.02 -17.95
C GLY A 70 9.54 12.23 -18.85
N CYS A 71 10.68 11.61 -18.54
CA CYS A 71 11.89 11.65 -19.38
C CYS A 71 11.76 10.79 -20.65
N SER A 72 12.64 10.99 -21.63
CA SER A 72 12.75 10.12 -22.80
C SER A 72 13.29 8.74 -22.42
N PHE A 73 13.11 7.74 -23.30
CA PHE A 73 13.62 6.39 -23.09
C PHE A 73 15.14 6.39 -22.94
N GLU A 74 15.85 7.15 -23.82
CA GLU A 74 17.30 7.26 -23.78
C GLU A 74 17.79 7.89 -22.50
N GLU A 75 17.13 8.94 -22.02
CA GLU A 75 17.46 9.57 -20.73
C GLU A 75 17.25 8.62 -19.54
N ALA A 76 16.20 7.81 -19.57
CA ALA A 76 15.98 6.80 -18.54
C ALA A 76 17.09 5.72 -18.55
N ILE A 77 17.51 5.25 -19.73
CA ILE A 77 18.58 4.26 -19.85
C ILE A 77 19.92 4.83 -19.28
N GLU A 78 20.22 6.10 -19.55
CA GLU A 78 21.43 6.75 -18.97
C GLU A 78 21.39 6.89 -17.45
N LYS A 79 20.22 6.81 -16.83
CA LYS A 79 20.05 6.84 -15.37
C LYS A 79 20.15 5.46 -14.71
N ILE A 80 20.37 4.40 -15.47
CA ILE A 80 20.66 3.08 -14.91
C ILE A 80 22.07 3.09 -14.31
N ASP A 81 22.13 3.06 -12.98
CA ASP A 81 23.39 3.01 -12.24
C ASP A 81 24.01 1.60 -12.31
N ILE A 82 25.26 1.51 -12.70
CA ILE A 82 26.04 0.26 -12.75
C ILE A 82 27.04 0.19 -11.61
N GLY A 83 27.78 1.27 -11.38
CA GLY A 83 28.87 1.33 -10.40
C GLY A 83 28.36 1.24 -8.96
N GLY A 84 27.33 2.01 -8.63
CA GLY A 84 26.71 1.98 -7.30
C GLY A 84 26.20 0.62 -6.90
N PRO A 85 25.30 -0.02 -7.69
CA PRO A 85 24.85 -1.38 -7.45
C PRO A 85 25.97 -2.39 -7.26
N THR A 86 27.03 -2.30 -8.04
CA THR A 86 28.16 -3.23 -7.94
C THR A 86 28.87 -3.09 -6.61
N MET A 87 29.16 -1.84 -6.16
CA MET A 87 29.82 -1.57 -4.89
C MET A 87 28.97 -2.00 -3.68
N ILE A 88 27.68 -1.62 -3.64
CA ILE A 88 26.84 -1.97 -2.49
C ILE A 88 26.58 -3.48 -2.40
N ARG A 89 26.49 -4.19 -3.55
CA ARG A 89 26.38 -5.65 -3.57
C ARG A 89 27.66 -6.33 -3.07
N ALA A 90 28.85 -5.80 -3.44
CA ALA A 90 30.13 -6.30 -2.96
C ALA A 90 30.24 -6.12 -1.43
N ALA A 91 29.92 -4.95 -0.92
CA ALA A 91 29.93 -4.66 0.52
C ALA A 91 28.88 -5.50 1.28
N ALA A 92 27.67 -5.61 0.76
CA ALA A 92 26.62 -6.45 1.33
C ALA A 92 27.00 -7.94 1.35
N LYS A 93 27.73 -8.45 0.36
CA LYS A 93 28.28 -9.81 0.38
C LYS A 93 29.28 -9.99 1.50
N ASN A 94 30.12 -8.98 1.75
CA ASN A 94 31.15 -9.01 2.79
C ASN A 94 30.71 -8.34 4.10
N PHE A 95 29.43 -8.41 4.45
CA PHE A 95 28.88 -7.74 5.64
C PHE A 95 29.49 -8.21 6.97
N LYS A 96 30.21 -9.33 6.95
CA LYS A 96 30.99 -9.76 8.12
C LYS A 96 32.00 -8.69 8.52
N ASP A 97 32.65 -8.08 7.55
CA ASP A 97 33.77 -7.17 7.74
C ASP A 97 33.46 -5.73 7.32
N VAL A 98 32.53 -5.51 6.37
CA VAL A 98 32.23 -4.21 5.76
C VAL A 98 30.83 -3.74 6.10
N LEU A 99 30.70 -2.47 6.52
CA LEU A 99 29.42 -1.79 6.62
C LEU A 99 28.99 -1.25 5.24
N VAL A 100 27.73 -1.43 4.87
CA VAL A 100 27.14 -0.80 3.71
C VAL A 100 25.94 0.06 4.11
N LEU A 101 25.88 1.30 3.62
CA LEU A 101 24.73 2.19 3.75
C LEU A 101 24.27 2.58 2.34
N SER A 102 22.99 2.38 2.06
CA SER A 102 22.39 2.69 0.76
C SER A 102 21.17 3.62 0.85
N ASP A 103 20.95 4.19 2.02
CA ASP A 103 19.84 5.11 2.29
C ASP A 103 20.28 6.16 3.35
N PRO A 104 20.09 7.46 3.08
CA PRO A 104 20.41 8.51 4.05
C PRO A 104 19.66 8.39 5.38
N SER A 105 18.49 7.78 5.39
CA SER A 105 17.70 7.57 6.62
C SER A 105 18.38 6.65 7.65
N ASP A 106 19.40 5.90 7.23
CA ASP A 106 20.17 5.00 8.11
C ASP A 106 21.38 5.67 8.78
N TYR A 107 21.73 6.90 8.40
CA TYR A 107 22.94 7.56 8.88
C TYR A 107 22.89 7.85 10.39
N GLU A 108 21.76 8.33 10.87
CA GLU A 108 21.58 8.62 12.30
C GLU A 108 21.65 7.34 13.14
N GLU A 109 21.01 6.26 12.69
CA GLU A 109 21.08 4.96 13.37
C GLU A 109 22.52 4.44 13.41
N MET A 110 23.27 4.57 12.32
CA MET A 110 24.69 4.18 12.26
C MET A 110 25.54 4.97 13.24
N ILE A 111 25.36 6.30 13.32
CA ILE A 111 26.10 7.17 14.24
C ILE A 111 25.79 6.77 15.70
N ASN A 112 24.53 6.50 16.01
CA ASN A 112 24.13 6.07 17.35
C ASN A 112 24.70 4.69 17.71
N GLU A 113 24.72 3.75 16.76
CA GLU A 113 25.34 2.43 16.93
C GLU A 113 26.84 2.56 17.22
N TRP A 114 27.55 3.37 16.42
CA TRP A 114 28.98 3.63 16.61
C TRP A 114 29.29 4.23 17.98
N ASN A 115 28.55 5.26 18.36
CA ASN A 115 28.77 5.97 19.62
C ASN A 115 28.47 5.10 20.85
N SER A 116 27.46 4.24 20.76
CA SER A 116 27.04 3.42 21.90
C SER A 116 27.93 2.19 22.11
N LYS A 117 28.50 1.63 21.04
CA LYS A 117 29.24 0.37 21.07
C LYS A 117 30.73 0.51 20.76
N ASN A 118 31.20 1.74 20.53
CA ASN A 118 32.55 2.05 20.04
C ASN A 118 32.92 1.23 18.77
N GLY A 119 31.95 1.15 17.84
CA GLY A 119 32.09 0.42 16.59
C GLY A 119 30.73 -0.03 16.05
N ILE A 120 30.73 -0.76 14.95
CA ILE A 120 29.55 -1.26 14.29
C ILE A 120 29.40 -2.76 14.54
N SER A 121 28.26 -3.16 15.12
CA SER A 121 27.99 -4.58 15.41
C SER A 121 27.76 -5.40 14.14
N TYR A 122 28.01 -6.70 14.25
CA TYR A 122 27.68 -7.66 13.20
C TYR A 122 26.19 -7.63 12.81
N GLU A 123 25.30 -7.54 13.80
CA GLU A 123 23.84 -7.52 13.56
C GLU A 123 23.42 -6.28 12.77
N PHE A 124 24.03 -5.12 13.06
CA PHE A 124 23.76 -3.90 12.29
C PHE A 124 24.25 -4.04 10.83
N ARG A 125 25.48 -4.53 10.61
CA ARG A 125 26.00 -4.78 9.26
C ARG A 125 25.12 -5.76 8.50
N LYS A 126 24.69 -6.85 9.13
CA LYS A 126 23.77 -7.84 8.54
C LYS A 126 22.41 -7.23 8.17
N LYS A 127 21.86 -6.38 9.05
CA LYS A 127 20.62 -5.63 8.79
C LYS A 127 20.75 -4.77 7.54
N GLN A 128 21.86 -4.00 7.44
CA GLN A 128 22.09 -3.12 6.29
C GLN A 128 22.34 -3.91 5.00
N ALA A 129 23.06 -5.01 5.04
CA ALA A 129 23.26 -5.90 3.89
C ALA A 129 21.91 -6.47 3.38
N THR A 130 21.00 -6.84 4.29
CA THR A 130 19.66 -7.29 3.95
C THR A 130 18.86 -6.19 3.23
N LYS A 131 18.95 -4.95 3.69
CA LYS A 131 18.35 -3.78 3.02
C LYS A 131 18.87 -3.59 1.60
N VAL A 132 20.18 -3.73 1.39
CA VAL A 132 20.79 -3.61 0.05
C VAL A 132 20.20 -4.65 -0.90
N PHE A 133 20.14 -5.92 -0.51
CA PHE A 133 19.56 -6.96 -1.41
C PHE A 133 18.09 -6.72 -1.70
N LYS A 134 17.30 -6.25 -0.73
CA LYS A 134 15.91 -5.84 -0.97
C LYS A 134 15.84 -4.68 -1.97
N LYS A 135 16.64 -3.61 -1.75
CA LYS A 135 16.70 -2.44 -2.62
C LYS A 135 17.12 -2.80 -4.05
N MET A 136 18.10 -3.69 -4.20
CA MET A 136 18.53 -4.17 -5.52
C MET A 136 17.47 -4.99 -6.24
N SER A 137 16.68 -5.77 -5.52
CA SER A 137 15.55 -6.49 -6.11
C SER A 137 14.49 -5.52 -6.65
N GLN A 138 14.15 -4.48 -5.90
CA GLN A 138 13.22 -3.44 -6.32
C GLN A 138 13.76 -2.64 -7.52
N TYR A 139 15.01 -2.17 -7.42
CA TYR A 139 15.68 -1.41 -8.47
C TYR A 139 15.73 -2.15 -9.81
N ASN A 140 16.14 -3.43 -9.80
CA ASN A 140 16.17 -4.24 -11.01
C ASN A 140 14.76 -4.48 -11.58
N ARG A 141 13.75 -4.60 -10.72
CA ARG A 141 12.36 -4.74 -11.13
C ARG A 141 11.86 -3.49 -11.85
N SER A 142 12.10 -2.31 -11.27
CA SER A 142 11.68 -1.04 -11.89
C SER A 142 12.31 -0.84 -13.26
N ILE A 143 13.58 -1.23 -13.43
CA ILE A 143 14.25 -1.21 -14.73
C ILE A 143 13.60 -2.20 -15.70
N HIS A 144 13.38 -3.44 -15.28
CA HIS A 144 12.75 -4.48 -16.09
C HIS A 144 11.38 -4.02 -16.59
N GLN A 145 10.51 -3.57 -15.69
CA GLN A 145 9.15 -3.12 -16.01
C GLN A 145 9.16 -1.92 -16.99
N TYR A 146 10.12 -1.01 -16.83
CA TYR A 146 10.25 0.13 -17.74
C TYR A 146 10.69 -0.26 -19.15
N ILE A 147 11.65 -1.19 -19.27
CA ILE A 147 12.18 -1.65 -20.57
C ILE A 147 11.18 -2.56 -21.29
N ASP A 148 10.45 -3.40 -20.55
CA ASP A 148 9.50 -4.39 -21.07
C ASP A 148 8.04 -3.90 -21.06
N SER A 149 7.84 -2.58 -21.08
CA SER A 149 6.52 -1.96 -20.95
C SER A 149 5.49 -2.37 -22.02
N GLU A 150 5.94 -2.97 -23.14
CA GLU A 150 5.07 -3.44 -24.23
C GLU A 150 4.62 -4.90 -24.08
N ASN A 151 5.28 -5.71 -23.23
CA ASN A 151 5.03 -7.16 -23.07
C ASN A 151 4.84 -7.59 -21.62
N ASP A 152 4.22 -6.74 -20.78
CA ASP A 152 4.08 -7.00 -19.34
C ASP A 152 3.14 -8.20 -19.04
N GLU A 153 3.60 -9.41 -19.40
CA GLU A 153 2.96 -10.68 -19.02
C GLU A 153 3.26 -11.08 -17.57
N ASN A 154 4.16 -10.34 -16.90
CA ASN A 154 4.58 -10.66 -15.53
C ASN A 154 3.85 -9.80 -14.50
N VAL A 155 2.86 -10.34 -13.84
CA VAL A 155 2.23 -9.70 -12.68
C VAL A 155 3.06 -9.96 -11.44
N ILE A 156 3.65 -8.91 -10.86
CA ILE A 156 4.41 -8.99 -9.62
C ILE A 156 3.65 -8.24 -8.53
N MET A 157 3.27 -8.96 -7.48
CA MET A 157 2.66 -8.36 -6.29
C MET A 157 3.73 -8.15 -5.22
N ASP A 158 4.12 -6.90 -4.97
CA ASP A 158 5.01 -6.56 -3.86
C ASP A 158 4.20 -6.30 -2.59
N LEU A 159 4.25 -7.24 -1.67
CA LEU A 159 3.58 -7.16 -0.38
C LEU A 159 4.61 -6.88 0.71
N SER A 160 4.59 -5.66 1.26
CA SER A 160 5.53 -5.22 2.29
C SER A 160 4.83 -4.86 3.60
N ASN A 161 5.61 -4.59 4.65
CA ASN A 161 5.16 -4.09 5.95
C ASN A 161 3.97 -4.87 6.55
N PRO A 162 4.12 -6.18 6.82
CA PRO A 162 3.03 -7.00 7.34
C PRO A 162 2.60 -6.56 8.73
N LYS A 163 1.31 -6.24 8.87
CA LYS A 163 0.64 -6.10 10.16
C LYS A 163 0.05 -7.45 10.54
N VAL A 164 0.45 -8.02 11.68
CA VAL A 164 -0.12 -9.27 12.19
C VAL A 164 -1.54 -9.00 12.68
N LEU A 165 -2.51 -9.77 12.21
CA LEU A 165 -3.89 -9.72 12.67
C LEU A 165 -4.11 -10.72 13.78
N ARG A 166 -5.14 -10.49 14.58
CA ARG A 166 -5.48 -11.35 15.70
C ARG A 166 -5.71 -12.81 15.30
N TYR A 167 -6.42 -13.05 14.19
CA TYR A 167 -6.66 -14.33 13.52
C TYR A 167 -7.18 -14.07 12.10
N GLY A 168 -7.33 -15.11 11.29
CA GLY A 168 -7.88 -15.03 9.94
C GLY A 168 -9.41 -15.00 9.93
N GLU A 169 -10.02 -15.55 8.89
CA GLU A 169 -11.48 -15.70 8.81
C GLU A 169 -12.00 -16.53 9.99
N ASN A 170 -11.26 -17.55 10.39
CA ASN A 170 -11.56 -18.39 11.55
C ASN A 170 -10.48 -18.28 12.63
N PRO A 171 -10.82 -18.51 13.92
CA PRO A 171 -9.92 -18.29 15.06
C PRO A 171 -8.60 -19.09 15.02
N HIS A 172 -8.57 -20.24 14.36
CA HIS A 172 -7.37 -21.10 14.24
C HIS A 172 -6.40 -20.66 13.14
N GLN A 173 -6.81 -19.74 12.26
CA GLN A 173 -6.01 -19.27 11.14
C GLN A 173 -5.14 -18.07 11.55
N LYS A 174 -3.85 -18.13 11.19
CA LYS A 174 -2.96 -16.96 11.29
C LYS A 174 -3.18 -16.05 10.08
N ALA A 175 -3.24 -14.74 10.33
CA ALA A 175 -3.43 -13.76 9.26
C ALA A 175 -2.49 -12.57 9.40
N LYS A 176 -2.19 -11.96 8.27
CA LYS A 176 -1.42 -10.72 8.16
C LYS A 176 -2.07 -9.85 7.10
N LEU A 177 -2.11 -8.56 7.37
CA LEU A 177 -2.40 -7.53 6.39
C LEU A 177 -1.08 -7.02 5.82
N TYR A 178 -0.95 -6.99 4.51
CA TYR A 178 0.16 -6.36 3.82
C TYR A 178 -0.36 -5.10 3.13
N LEU A 179 0.37 -4.01 3.27
CA LEU A 179 0.03 -2.77 2.58
C LEU A 179 0.66 -2.77 1.18
N LYS A 180 -0.10 -2.33 0.19
CA LYS A 180 0.48 -1.88 -1.08
C LYS A 180 1.28 -0.61 -0.79
N ASP A 181 2.50 -0.53 -1.30
CA ASP A 181 3.35 0.63 -1.04
C ASP A 181 2.72 1.90 -1.63
N SER A 182 2.77 2.99 -0.86
CA SER A 182 2.67 4.38 -1.31
C SER A 182 1.32 5.09 -1.45
N SER A 183 0.20 4.60 -1.02
CA SER A 183 -0.98 5.48 -0.99
C SER A 183 -0.85 6.51 0.15
N GLN A 184 -0.74 7.80 -0.18
CA GLN A 184 -0.84 8.89 0.80
C GLN A 184 -2.27 9.05 1.32
N LYS A 185 -3.25 8.47 0.63
CA LYS A 185 -4.67 8.51 0.96
C LYS A 185 -5.02 7.43 1.98
N LYS A 186 -6.00 7.72 2.81
CA LYS A 186 -6.50 6.81 3.84
C LYS A 186 -7.59 5.91 3.24
N ASN A 187 -7.23 4.67 2.97
CA ASN A 187 -8.15 3.59 2.59
C ASN A 187 -8.36 2.62 3.77
N ILE A 188 -9.12 1.56 3.59
CA ILE A 188 -9.42 0.60 4.67
C ILE A 188 -8.14 -0.05 5.24
N ALA A 189 -7.15 -0.34 4.41
CA ALA A 189 -5.92 -1.01 4.85
C ALA A 189 -5.04 -0.12 5.74
N ASN A 190 -5.05 1.20 5.52
CA ASN A 190 -4.28 2.20 6.26
C ASN A 190 -5.15 3.27 6.95
N ALA A 191 -6.42 2.98 7.21
CA ALA A 191 -7.37 3.87 7.88
C ALA A 191 -6.84 4.42 9.20
N ASP A 192 -7.24 5.64 9.54
CA ASP A 192 -7.02 6.15 10.88
C ASP A 192 -8.04 5.53 11.84
N ILE A 193 -7.55 4.75 12.78
CA ILE A 193 -8.38 4.15 13.85
C ILE A 193 -8.53 5.17 14.96
N LEU A 194 -9.70 5.83 15.01
CA LEU A 194 -9.98 6.87 16.02
C LEU A 194 -10.43 6.28 17.36
N GLN A 195 -11.00 5.07 17.34
CA GLN A 195 -11.47 4.37 18.53
C GLN A 195 -11.50 2.85 18.30
N GLY A 196 -11.45 2.10 19.39
CA GLY A 196 -11.67 0.66 19.43
C GLY A 196 -10.40 -0.18 19.35
N LYS A 197 -10.59 -1.50 19.36
CA LYS A 197 -9.50 -2.48 19.26
C LYS A 197 -9.00 -2.60 17.82
N GLU A 198 -7.86 -3.25 17.65
CA GLU A 198 -7.34 -3.62 16.33
C GLU A 198 -8.38 -4.36 15.48
N LEU A 199 -8.34 -4.10 14.17
CA LEU A 199 -9.22 -4.75 13.21
C LEU A 199 -8.86 -6.23 13.08
N SER A 200 -9.89 -7.08 13.02
CA SER A 200 -9.75 -8.49 12.63
C SER A 200 -9.74 -8.61 11.10
N TYR A 201 -9.38 -9.80 10.61
CA TYR A 201 -9.47 -10.13 9.20
C TYR A 201 -10.88 -9.83 8.63
N ASN A 202 -11.93 -10.29 9.33
CA ASN A 202 -13.32 -10.08 8.91
C ASN A 202 -13.72 -8.60 8.96
N ASN A 203 -13.28 -7.85 10.00
CA ASN A 203 -13.56 -6.42 10.03
C ASN A 203 -12.96 -5.69 8.82
N ILE A 204 -11.74 -6.05 8.39
CA ILE A 204 -11.12 -5.44 7.22
C ILE A 204 -11.88 -5.81 5.96
N ALA A 205 -12.20 -7.09 5.74
CA ALA A 205 -12.91 -7.55 4.55
C ALA A 205 -14.33 -6.97 4.43
N ASP A 206 -15.07 -6.93 5.54
CA ASP A 206 -16.41 -6.36 5.57
C ASP A 206 -16.38 -4.83 5.41
N SER A 207 -15.38 -4.16 6.02
CA SER A 207 -15.17 -2.71 5.88
C SER A 207 -14.84 -2.31 4.45
N ASP A 208 -13.98 -3.08 3.78
CA ASP A 208 -13.62 -2.88 2.38
C ASP A 208 -14.86 -2.99 1.48
N ALA A 209 -15.64 -4.04 1.64
CA ALA A 209 -16.89 -4.23 0.89
C ALA A 209 -17.87 -3.07 1.12
N ALA A 210 -18.00 -2.57 2.36
CA ALA A 210 -18.89 -1.45 2.68
C ALA A 210 -18.40 -0.15 2.04
N TRP A 211 -17.08 0.11 2.13
CA TRP A 211 -16.47 1.34 1.64
C TRP A 211 -16.48 1.43 0.11
N GLU A 212 -16.14 0.34 -0.57
CA GLU A 212 -16.16 0.28 -2.03
C GLU A 212 -17.58 0.41 -2.61
N CYS A 213 -18.57 -0.19 -1.95
CA CYS A 213 -19.97 0.02 -2.31
C CYS A 213 -20.40 1.48 -2.11
N LEU A 214 -20.00 2.10 -0.99
CA LEU A 214 -20.34 3.48 -0.67
C LEU A 214 -19.77 4.49 -1.67
N LYS A 215 -18.56 4.26 -2.20
CA LYS A 215 -17.92 5.11 -3.22
C LYS A 215 -18.72 5.27 -4.51
N GLN A 216 -19.69 4.38 -4.78
CA GLN A 216 -20.56 4.47 -5.96
C GLN A 216 -21.58 5.60 -5.86
N PHE A 217 -21.74 6.22 -4.68
CA PHE A 217 -22.81 7.18 -4.39
C PHE A 217 -22.25 8.60 -4.21
N GLN A 218 -22.84 9.55 -4.97
CA GLN A 218 -22.49 10.97 -4.87
C GLN A 218 -23.37 11.72 -3.86
N LYS A 219 -24.64 11.36 -3.76
CA LYS A 219 -25.56 11.86 -2.74
C LYS A 219 -25.21 11.27 -1.37
N PRO A 220 -25.70 11.88 -0.27
CA PRO A 220 -25.58 11.28 1.05
C PRO A 220 -26.09 9.84 1.05
N ALA A 221 -25.23 8.90 1.43
CA ALA A 221 -25.53 7.49 1.38
C ALA A 221 -24.98 6.75 2.60
N CYS A 222 -25.67 5.68 2.96
CA CYS A 222 -25.25 4.74 4.00
C CYS A 222 -25.29 3.32 3.45
N VAL A 223 -24.24 2.57 3.71
CA VAL A 223 -24.10 1.15 3.37
C VAL A 223 -23.87 0.36 4.65
N ILE A 224 -24.70 -0.65 4.88
CA ILE A 224 -24.55 -1.61 5.99
C ILE A 224 -24.16 -2.95 5.39
N VAL A 225 -23.02 -3.51 5.85
CA VAL A 225 -22.46 -4.77 5.36
C VAL A 225 -22.42 -5.80 6.47
N LYS A 226 -22.74 -7.02 6.12
CA LYS A 226 -22.55 -8.21 6.94
C LYS A 226 -22.01 -9.35 6.08
N HIS A 227 -20.89 -9.96 6.53
CA HIS A 227 -20.23 -11.05 5.79
C HIS A 227 -19.89 -10.72 4.34
N ALA A 228 -19.29 -9.55 4.15
CA ALA A 228 -18.91 -8.96 2.86
C ALA A 228 -20.06 -8.86 1.82
N ASN A 229 -21.32 -8.74 2.28
CA ASN A 229 -22.46 -8.44 1.43
C ASN A 229 -23.23 -7.25 2.00
N PRO A 230 -23.67 -6.30 1.17
CA PRO A 230 -24.62 -5.28 1.59
C PRO A 230 -25.93 -5.91 2.05
N CYS A 231 -26.31 -5.67 3.30
CA CYS A 231 -27.61 -6.09 3.85
C CYS A 231 -28.61 -4.92 3.90
N GLY A 232 -28.13 -3.69 3.69
CA GLY A 232 -28.97 -2.52 3.55
C GLY A 232 -28.16 -1.35 2.97
N VAL A 233 -28.73 -0.70 1.95
CA VAL A 233 -28.16 0.50 1.34
C VAL A 233 -29.25 1.56 1.22
N GLY A 234 -28.93 2.80 1.61
CA GLY A 234 -29.83 3.95 1.48
C GLY A 234 -29.10 5.14 0.89
N GLU A 235 -29.72 5.82 -0.08
CA GLU A 235 -29.30 7.09 -0.66
C GLU A 235 -30.44 8.10 -0.50
N CYS A 236 -30.13 9.33 -0.07
CA CYS A 236 -31.11 10.40 0.08
C CYS A 236 -30.41 11.77 0.06
N GLU A 237 -31.13 12.87 0.17
CA GLU A 237 -30.54 14.20 0.34
C GLU A 237 -30.02 14.45 1.77
N ASP A 238 -30.43 13.62 2.73
CA ASP A 238 -30.04 13.69 4.14
C ASP A 238 -29.41 12.39 4.61
N ILE A 239 -28.29 12.47 5.35
CA ILE A 239 -27.52 11.30 5.76
C ILE A 239 -28.22 10.47 6.86
N GLU A 240 -28.97 11.10 7.75
CA GLU A 240 -29.74 10.39 8.77
C GLU A 240 -30.88 9.57 8.13
N ILE A 241 -31.55 10.18 7.13
CA ILE A 241 -32.58 9.47 6.36
C ILE A 241 -31.96 8.30 5.56
N ALA A 242 -30.78 8.54 4.96
CA ALA A 242 -30.05 7.48 4.24
C ALA A 242 -29.70 6.30 5.17
N TYR A 243 -29.25 6.58 6.39
CA TYR A 243 -29.01 5.53 7.40
C TYR A 243 -30.31 4.78 7.76
N ARG A 244 -31.40 5.51 8.04
CA ARG A 244 -32.70 4.86 8.38
C ARG A 244 -33.19 3.94 7.28
N LYS A 245 -33.07 4.35 6.02
CA LYS A 245 -33.37 3.51 4.85
C LYS A 245 -32.51 2.26 4.83
N ALA A 246 -31.17 2.41 4.95
CA ALA A 246 -30.27 1.28 4.99
C ALA A 246 -30.59 0.31 6.13
N PHE A 247 -30.84 0.82 7.34
CA PHE A 247 -31.17 -0.01 8.50
C PHE A 247 -32.51 -0.72 8.36
N GLN A 248 -33.55 -0.04 7.85
CA GLN A 248 -34.89 -0.60 7.68
C GLN A 248 -34.96 -1.71 6.64
N THR A 249 -33.99 -1.82 5.75
CA THR A 249 -33.92 -2.89 4.75
C THR A 249 -33.88 -4.28 5.41
N ASP A 250 -32.98 -4.47 6.36
CA ASP A 250 -32.89 -5.72 7.14
C ASP A 250 -32.27 -5.45 8.53
N PRO A 251 -33.08 -5.02 9.51
CA PRO A 251 -32.59 -4.73 10.86
C PRO A 251 -31.99 -5.94 11.55
N THR A 252 -32.39 -7.15 11.18
CA THR A 252 -31.86 -8.39 11.75
C THR A 252 -30.45 -8.66 11.30
N SER A 253 -30.19 -8.56 9.99
CA SER A 253 -28.85 -8.72 9.43
C SER A 253 -27.91 -7.55 9.76
N ALA A 254 -28.44 -6.35 9.96
CA ALA A 254 -27.68 -5.16 10.34
C ALA A 254 -27.02 -5.29 11.72
N PHE A 255 -27.55 -6.15 12.60
CA PHE A 255 -26.99 -6.37 13.94
C PHE A 255 -25.57 -6.91 13.90
N GLY A 256 -24.62 -6.17 14.47
CA GLY A 256 -23.19 -6.48 14.44
C GLY A 256 -22.54 -6.30 13.05
N GLY A 257 -23.17 -5.52 12.20
CA GLY A 257 -22.63 -5.16 10.88
C GLY A 257 -21.61 -4.03 10.92
N ILE A 258 -21.15 -3.69 9.71
CA ILE A 258 -20.27 -2.56 9.43
C ILE A 258 -21.13 -1.46 8.81
N ILE A 259 -21.03 -0.24 9.30
CA ILE A 259 -21.72 0.94 8.77
C ILE A 259 -20.71 1.86 8.09
N ALA A 260 -20.92 2.18 6.83
CA ALA A 260 -20.16 3.17 6.08
C ALA A 260 -21.06 4.31 5.62
N ILE A 261 -20.63 5.56 5.82
CA ILE A 261 -21.33 6.76 5.35
C ILE A 261 -20.38 7.68 4.59
N ASN A 262 -20.87 8.41 3.58
CA ASN A 262 -20.07 9.31 2.75
C ASN A 262 -20.18 10.79 3.14
N ARG A 263 -20.62 11.07 4.37
CA ARG A 263 -20.70 12.43 4.95
C ARG A 263 -20.04 12.43 6.32
N THR A 264 -19.89 13.61 6.89
CA THR A 264 -19.48 13.75 8.28
C THR A 264 -20.47 13.03 9.18
N LEU A 265 -19.97 12.21 10.12
CA LEU A 265 -20.82 11.67 11.19
C LEU A 265 -21.02 12.73 12.27
N GLU A 266 -22.25 13.15 12.46
CA GLU A 266 -22.66 14.09 13.51
C GLU A 266 -23.19 13.34 14.74
N SER A 267 -23.31 14.06 15.87
CA SER A 267 -23.70 13.44 17.15
C SER A 267 -25.10 12.82 17.12
N SER A 268 -26.07 13.45 16.45
CA SER A 268 -27.43 12.94 16.32
C SER A 268 -27.48 11.58 15.64
N LEU A 269 -26.78 11.45 14.51
CA LEU A 269 -26.71 10.18 13.80
C LEU A 269 -25.93 9.11 14.61
N ALA A 270 -24.87 9.51 15.31
CA ALA A 270 -24.12 8.60 16.17
C ALA A 270 -25.00 8.05 17.32
N GLU A 271 -25.82 8.88 17.94
CA GLU A 271 -26.78 8.45 18.97
C GLU A 271 -27.80 7.50 18.41
N GLU A 272 -28.43 7.82 17.28
CA GLU A 272 -29.42 6.98 16.61
C GLU A 272 -28.85 5.60 16.22
N ILE A 273 -27.61 5.55 15.69
CA ILE A 273 -26.95 4.27 15.39
C ILE A 273 -26.79 3.41 16.64
N LEU A 274 -26.34 4.01 17.77
CA LEU A 274 -26.10 3.27 19.01
C LEU A 274 -27.39 2.79 19.69
N GLU A 275 -28.50 3.48 19.45
CA GLU A 275 -29.83 3.10 19.96
C GLU A 275 -30.44 1.97 19.13
N ASN A 276 -30.29 2.03 17.80
CA ASN A 276 -30.95 1.11 16.89
C ASN A 276 -30.28 -0.26 16.82
N GLN A 277 -28.94 -0.33 16.90
CA GLN A 277 -28.24 -1.60 16.66
C GLN A 277 -26.89 -1.70 17.37
N PHE A 278 -26.49 -2.93 17.60
CA PHE A 278 -25.08 -3.23 17.87
C PHE A 278 -24.29 -3.11 16.55
N VAL A 279 -23.20 -2.34 16.57
CA VAL A 279 -22.31 -2.13 15.42
C VAL A 279 -20.87 -2.50 15.78
N GLU A 280 -20.16 -3.14 14.87
CA GLU A 280 -18.74 -3.49 15.10
C GLU A 280 -17.78 -2.43 14.58
N VAL A 281 -18.08 -1.83 13.42
CA VAL A 281 -17.24 -0.80 12.79
C VAL A 281 -18.12 0.30 12.20
N ILE A 282 -17.71 1.55 12.40
CA ILE A 282 -18.30 2.72 11.73
C ILE A 282 -17.20 3.40 10.92
N ILE A 283 -17.49 3.70 9.65
CA ILE A 283 -16.56 4.28 8.70
C ILE A 283 -17.15 5.55 8.12
N ALA A 284 -16.38 6.65 8.18
CA ALA A 284 -16.77 7.91 7.60
C ALA A 284 -15.53 8.72 7.15
N PRO A 285 -15.68 9.69 6.22
CA PRO A 285 -14.59 10.56 5.83
C PRO A 285 -14.22 11.56 6.94
N LYS A 286 -15.19 11.88 7.80
CA LYS A 286 -15.02 12.83 8.90
C LYS A 286 -15.98 12.54 10.05
N PHE A 287 -15.56 12.88 11.25
CA PHE A 287 -16.34 12.75 12.49
C PHE A 287 -16.32 14.08 13.23
N ASP A 288 -17.48 14.53 13.71
CA ASP A 288 -17.53 15.64 14.65
C ASP A 288 -17.04 15.22 16.04
N ILE A 289 -16.52 16.16 16.79
CA ILE A 289 -15.99 15.92 18.15
C ILE A 289 -17.09 15.35 19.05
N ASP A 290 -18.30 15.87 18.95
CA ASP A 290 -19.43 15.42 19.75
C ASP A 290 -19.89 14.02 19.34
N ALA A 291 -19.84 13.68 18.06
CA ALA A 291 -20.08 12.30 17.60
C ALA A 291 -19.06 11.31 18.19
N LEU A 292 -17.77 11.68 18.21
CA LEU A 292 -16.74 10.86 18.85
C LEU A 292 -16.98 10.69 20.36
N ASN A 293 -17.47 11.73 21.04
CA ASN A 293 -17.82 11.64 22.45
C ASN A 293 -19.02 10.70 22.70
N VAL A 294 -19.99 10.69 21.81
CA VAL A 294 -21.11 9.74 21.82
C VAL A 294 -20.62 8.30 21.64
N LEU A 295 -19.77 8.06 20.64
CA LEU A 295 -19.23 6.74 20.33
C LEU A 295 -18.36 6.17 21.44
N LYS A 296 -17.67 6.99 22.24
CA LYS A 296 -16.91 6.56 23.43
C LYS A 296 -17.74 5.84 24.48
N LYS A 297 -19.07 6.03 24.50
CA LYS A 297 -19.97 5.25 25.36
C LYS A 297 -19.92 3.74 25.08
N LYS A 298 -19.42 3.35 23.92
CA LYS A 298 -19.28 1.97 23.45
C LYS A 298 -17.84 1.71 22.96
N GLU A 299 -16.90 1.58 23.88
CA GLU A 299 -15.45 1.49 23.64
C GLU A 299 -15.03 0.38 22.64
N ASN A 300 -15.84 -0.65 22.47
CA ASN A 300 -15.52 -1.78 21.60
C ASN A 300 -15.82 -1.50 20.11
N ILE A 301 -16.56 -0.45 19.79
CA ILE A 301 -16.83 -0.04 18.40
C ILE A 301 -15.53 0.49 17.81
N ARG A 302 -15.19 0.02 16.61
CA ARG A 302 -14.07 0.54 15.84
C ARG A 302 -14.56 1.70 14.99
N VAL A 303 -13.89 2.83 15.10
CA VAL A 303 -14.21 4.05 14.35
C VAL A 303 -13.08 4.32 13.39
N LEU A 304 -13.36 4.28 12.09
CA LEU A 304 -12.39 4.42 11.02
C LEU A 304 -12.63 5.69 10.24
N ARG A 305 -11.57 6.45 10.01
CA ARG A 305 -11.57 7.55 9.06
C ARG A 305 -10.85 7.12 7.79
N CYS A 306 -11.55 7.25 6.65
CA CYS A 306 -11.03 6.93 5.32
C CYS A 306 -11.36 8.07 4.35
N ASP A 307 -10.52 8.23 3.31
CA ASP A 307 -10.77 9.21 2.25
C ASP A 307 -11.70 8.61 1.18
N LEU A 308 -12.65 9.40 0.67
CA LEU A 308 -13.58 8.96 -0.38
C LEU A 308 -12.94 8.97 -1.77
N ASP A 309 -11.91 9.81 -1.97
CA ASP A 309 -11.31 10.02 -3.28
C ASP A 309 -10.25 8.95 -3.62
N GLY A 310 -10.45 8.34 -4.78
CA GLY A 310 -9.52 7.71 -5.70
C GLY A 310 -8.44 6.79 -5.15
N ASP A 311 -8.73 5.50 -5.12
CA ASP A 311 -7.69 4.49 -5.32
C ASP A 311 -7.32 4.47 -6.83
N GLU A 312 -6.06 4.18 -7.14
CA GLU A 312 -5.65 3.92 -8.52
C GLU A 312 -6.37 2.66 -9.00
N VAL A 313 -6.93 2.72 -10.20
CA VAL A 313 -7.52 1.55 -10.86
C VAL A 313 -6.43 0.50 -10.98
N GLY A 314 -6.70 -0.68 -10.49
CA GLY A 314 -5.73 -1.76 -10.42
C GLY A 314 -6.29 -3.10 -10.88
N ASN A 315 -5.52 -4.14 -10.63
CA ASN A 315 -5.95 -5.50 -10.88
C ASN A 315 -6.56 -6.13 -9.61
N GLN A 316 -7.60 -6.91 -9.80
CA GLN A 316 -8.14 -7.81 -8.78
C GLN A 316 -7.49 -9.19 -8.87
N PHE A 317 -7.14 -9.73 -7.72
CA PHE A 317 -6.46 -11.01 -7.59
C PHE A 317 -7.32 -12.01 -6.82
N LYS A 318 -7.47 -13.21 -7.37
CA LYS A 318 -8.14 -14.32 -6.67
C LYS A 318 -7.25 -15.56 -6.67
N VAL A 319 -6.77 -15.93 -5.52
CA VAL A 319 -5.99 -17.16 -5.35
C VAL A 319 -6.90 -18.37 -5.56
N VAL A 320 -6.44 -19.30 -6.40
CA VAL A 320 -7.09 -20.59 -6.67
C VAL A 320 -6.07 -21.71 -6.49
N SER A 321 -6.54 -22.96 -6.45
CA SER A 321 -5.62 -24.10 -6.36
C SER A 321 -4.69 -24.13 -7.57
N GLY A 322 -3.39 -23.98 -7.31
CA GLY A 322 -2.35 -24.02 -8.34
C GLY A 322 -2.15 -22.74 -9.15
N GLY A 323 -2.82 -21.63 -8.80
CA GLY A 323 -2.65 -20.38 -9.56
C GLY A 323 -3.31 -19.16 -8.94
N VAL A 324 -3.27 -18.08 -9.69
CA VAL A 324 -3.94 -16.81 -9.37
C VAL A 324 -4.71 -16.33 -10.58
N LEU A 325 -5.99 -16.03 -10.41
CA LEU A 325 -6.76 -15.33 -11.42
C LEU A 325 -6.51 -13.82 -11.25
N VAL A 326 -6.24 -13.16 -12.36
CA VAL A 326 -6.04 -11.71 -12.44
C VAL A 326 -7.07 -11.16 -13.40
N GLN A 327 -7.75 -10.10 -13.02
CA GLN A 327 -8.67 -9.37 -13.88
C GLN A 327 -8.59 -7.88 -13.59
N ASP A 328 -9.02 -7.07 -14.53
CA ASP A 328 -9.19 -5.64 -14.30
C ASP A 328 -10.27 -5.39 -13.24
N GLU A 329 -10.11 -4.31 -12.51
CA GLU A 329 -11.17 -3.80 -11.65
C GLU A 329 -12.40 -3.43 -12.46
N ASP A 330 -13.59 -3.78 -11.98
CA ASP A 330 -14.85 -3.37 -12.61
C ASP A 330 -15.10 -1.87 -12.35
N THR A 331 -14.62 -1.03 -13.24
CA THR A 331 -14.79 0.43 -13.20
C THR A 331 -15.94 0.92 -14.06
N LYS A 332 -16.70 0.00 -14.69
CA LYS A 332 -17.75 0.40 -15.61
C LYS A 332 -18.90 1.10 -14.88
N ILE A 333 -19.10 2.35 -15.26
CA ILE A 333 -20.25 3.16 -14.86
C ILE A 333 -21.20 3.21 -16.05
N ILE A 334 -22.48 2.86 -15.82
CA ILE A 334 -23.52 3.02 -16.83
C ILE A 334 -24.36 4.25 -16.53
N SER A 335 -25.01 4.78 -17.56
CA SER A 335 -25.99 5.84 -17.49
C SER A 335 -27.39 5.32 -17.90
N ILE A 336 -28.42 6.12 -17.71
CA ILE A 336 -29.77 5.80 -18.17
C ILE A 336 -29.79 5.59 -19.69
N ASP A 337 -28.96 6.30 -20.44
CA ASP A 337 -28.87 6.20 -21.90
C ASP A 337 -28.32 4.85 -22.40
N ASP A 338 -27.60 4.13 -21.54
CA ASP A 338 -27.10 2.78 -21.82
C ASP A 338 -28.18 1.70 -21.66
N LEU A 339 -29.33 2.05 -21.06
CA LEU A 339 -30.41 1.12 -20.78
C LEU A 339 -31.28 0.92 -22.02
N LYS A 340 -31.57 -0.34 -22.36
CA LYS A 340 -32.51 -0.71 -23.41
C LYS A 340 -33.75 -1.37 -22.84
N VAL A 341 -34.90 -0.73 -23.02
CA VAL A 341 -36.19 -1.32 -22.64
C VAL A 341 -36.53 -2.43 -23.65
N VAL A 342 -36.65 -3.66 -23.14
CA VAL A 342 -36.94 -4.87 -23.95
C VAL A 342 -38.32 -5.44 -23.65
N SER A 343 -39.08 -4.86 -22.73
CA SER A 343 -40.43 -5.21 -22.35
C SER A 343 -41.48 -4.30 -23.02
N ASP A 344 -42.72 -4.72 -23.05
CA ASP A 344 -43.81 -3.90 -23.59
C ASP A 344 -44.11 -2.68 -22.71
N LEU A 345 -43.94 -2.83 -21.39
CA LEU A 345 -44.09 -1.76 -20.41
C LEU A 345 -42.80 -0.94 -20.36
N LYS A 346 -42.95 0.37 -20.48
CA LYS A 346 -41.82 1.32 -20.29
C LYS A 346 -41.75 1.74 -18.83
N PRO A 347 -40.56 1.83 -18.26
CA PRO A 347 -40.37 2.32 -16.90
C PRO A 347 -40.68 3.82 -16.80
N SER A 348 -41.17 4.27 -15.63
CA SER A 348 -41.20 5.70 -15.28
C SER A 348 -39.78 6.21 -14.95
N GLN A 349 -39.61 7.54 -14.84
CA GLN A 349 -38.32 8.10 -14.43
C GLN A 349 -37.90 7.63 -13.04
N GLU A 350 -38.82 7.57 -12.10
CA GLU A 350 -38.57 7.06 -10.75
C GLU A 350 -38.06 5.61 -10.75
N GLN A 351 -38.64 4.76 -11.61
CA GLN A 351 -38.18 3.38 -11.78
C GLN A 351 -36.81 3.30 -12.43
N LEU A 352 -36.48 4.20 -13.37
CA LEU A 352 -35.12 4.29 -13.93
C LEU A 352 -34.11 4.68 -12.87
N ASP A 353 -34.44 5.62 -12.00
CA ASP A 353 -33.57 6.05 -10.89
C ASP A 353 -33.36 4.88 -9.92
N ASP A 354 -34.40 4.13 -9.58
CA ASP A 354 -34.30 2.91 -8.76
C ASP A 354 -33.45 1.81 -9.42
N PHE A 355 -33.54 1.64 -10.74
CA PHE A 355 -32.69 0.70 -11.48
C PHE A 355 -31.23 1.10 -11.44
N MET A 356 -30.93 2.40 -11.59
CA MET A 356 -29.57 2.91 -11.48
C MET A 356 -29.01 2.74 -10.08
N PHE A 357 -29.82 2.96 -9.06
CA PHE A 357 -29.45 2.70 -7.66
C PHE A 357 -29.18 1.20 -7.45
N ALA A 358 -30.10 0.33 -7.86
CA ALA A 358 -29.94 -1.13 -7.76
C ALA A 358 -28.69 -1.64 -8.51
N TRP A 359 -28.40 -1.05 -9.69
CA TRP A 359 -27.20 -1.38 -10.46
C TRP A 359 -25.90 -1.11 -9.69
N LYS A 360 -25.81 0.02 -9.00
CA LYS A 360 -24.65 0.34 -8.15
C LYS A 360 -24.46 -0.67 -7.02
N VAL A 361 -25.56 -1.09 -6.39
CA VAL A 361 -25.52 -2.03 -5.26
C VAL A 361 -25.21 -3.46 -5.72
N VAL A 362 -25.81 -3.92 -6.82
CA VAL A 362 -25.67 -5.33 -7.26
C VAL A 362 -24.25 -5.72 -7.60
N LYS A 363 -23.41 -4.75 -7.99
CA LYS A 363 -21.98 -4.93 -8.22
C LYS A 363 -21.25 -5.54 -7.00
N PHE A 364 -21.74 -5.27 -5.78
CA PHE A 364 -21.16 -5.72 -4.51
C PHE A 364 -21.87 -6.93 -3.91
N VAL A 365 -22.85 -7.49 -4.61
CA VAL A 365 -23.57 -8.70 -4.20
C VAL A 365 -23.04 -9.90 -4.97
N LYS A 366 -22.73 -10.99 -4.26
CA LYS A 366 -22.15 -12.20 -4.90
C LYS A 366 -23.13 -12.85 -5.86
N SER A 367 -22.62 -13.34 -6.98
CA SER A 367 -23.39 -14.05 -8.02
C SER A 367 -24.05 -15.34 -7.48
N ASN A 368 -25.28 -15.67 -7.92
CA ASN A 368 -26.07 -14.87 -8.85
C ASN A 368 -26.86 -13.82 -8.07
N ALA A 369 -26.49 -12.55 -8.25
CA ALA A 369 -27.02 -11.45 -7.47
C ALA A 369 -28.37 -10.99 -8.00
N ILE A 370 -29.32 -10.70 -7.09
CA ILE A 370 -30.56 -10.01 -7.37
C ILE A 370 -30.75 -8.95 -6.28
N VAL A 371 -30.98 -7.71 -6.70
CA VAL A 371 -31.25 -6.58 -5.80
C VAL A 371 -32.62 -6.00 -6.13
N TYR A 372 -33.45 -5.85 -5.13
CA TYR A 372 -34.70 -5.08 -5.21
C TYR A 372 -34.43 -3.70 -4.61
N ALA A 373 -34.88 -2.67 -5.31
CA ALA A 373 -34.74 -1.30 -4.84
C ALA A 373 -35.99 -0.47 -5.10
N LYS A 374 -36.24 0.47 -4.19
CA LYS A 374 -37.30 1.45 -4.33
C LYS A 374 -36.94 2.73 -3.54
N ASP A 375 -37.16 3.88 -4.16
CA ASP A 375 -36.96 5.19 -3.52
C ASP A 375 -35.55 5.36 -2.92
N GLY A 376 -34.51 4.88 -3.61
CA GLY A 376 -33.12 4.94 -3.12
C GLY A 376 -32.87 4.08 -1.86
N GLN A 377 -33.52 2.95 -1.74
CA GLN A 377 -33.37 1.96 -0.69
C GLN A 377 -33.40 0.55 -1.31
N THR A 378 -32.52 -0.35 -0.81
CA THR A 378 -32.57 -1.78 -1.16
C THR A 378 -33.61 -2.52 -0.37
#